data_c637f7f8eca1f91e55bd55a95dd3c322
#
_entry.id   c637f7f8eca1f91e55bd55a95dd3c322
#
_cell.length_a   1.000
_cell.length_b   1.000
_cell.length_c   1.000
_cell.angle_alpha   90.00
_cell.angle_beta   90.00
_cell.angle_gamma   90.00
#
_symmetry.space_group_name_H-M   'P 1'
#
loop_
_entity.id
_entity.type
_entity.pdbx_description
1 polymer ?
#
loop_
_entity_poly.entity_id
_entity_poly.type
_entity_poly.pdbx_seq_one_letter_code
_entity_poly.pdbx_strand_id
1 'polypeptide(L)'
;MKFNFGFFKSLAVGSLLATSVFADTELTVYTAVEAEDLARYAAKFNESHPDITINWVRDSTGIITAKLLAEKNNPQADVVWGLAGTSLLLLKSEGMLEPYAPAGVEKLDSKFVDGDNPPAWVGMDAWVAAVCYNTV
;
A
#
# COMPACT_ATOMS: atom_id res chain seq x y z
N MET A 1 -27.33 -72.99 -23.99
CA MET A 1 -26.32 -72.52 -23.04
C MET A 1 -25.98 -71.09 -23.47
N LYS A 2 -26.58 -70.08 -22.86
CA LYS A 2 -26.41 -68.66 -23.24
C LYS A 2 -25.54 -68.02 -22.19
N PHE A 3 -24.33 -67.56 -22.55
CA PHE A 3 -23.45 -66.76 -21.74
C PHE A 3 -23.81 -65.27 -21.86
N ASN A 4 -24.17 -64.66 -20.73
CA ASN A 4 -24.47 -63.24 -20.66
C ASN A 4 -23.17 -62.53 -20.19
N PHE A 5 -22.59 -61.67 -21.02
CA PHE A 5 -21.42 -60.88 -20.75
C PHE A 5 -21.84 -59.52 -20.15
N GLY A 6 -21.73 -59.37 -18.84
CA GLY A 6 -22.03 -58.13 -18.17
C GLY A 6 -20.96 -57.07 -18.42
N PHE A 7 -21.35 -55.92 -18.98
CA PHE A 7 -20.51 -54.74 -19.20
C PHE A 7 -20.37 -53.95 -17.91
N PHE A 8 -19.19 -53.99 -17.26
CA PHE A 8 -18.83 -53.09 -16.18
C PHE A 8 -18.48 -51.72 -16.76
N LYS A 9 -19.31 -50.71 -16.53
CA LYS A 9 -18.97 -49.30 -16.78
C LYS A 9 -18.21 -48.77 -15.59
N SER A 10 -16.88 -48.64 -15.71
CA SER A 10 -16.07 -47.88 -14.75
C SER A 10 -16.33 -46.39 -14.91
N LEU A 11 -16.92 -45.78 -13.88
CA LEU A 11 -17.08 -44.33 -13.76
C LEU A 11 -15.77 -43.75 -13.20
N ALA A 12 -14.96 -43.16 -14.06
CA ALA A 12 -13.76 -42.41 -13.61
C ALA A 12 -14.22 -41.05 -13.08
N VAL A 13 -14.20 -40.90 -11.77
CA VAL A 13 -14.40 -39.60 -11.09
C VAL A 13 -13.07 -38.84 -11.19
N GLY A 14 -13.01 -37.93 -12.16
CA GLY A 14 -11.89 -36.98 -12.26
C GLY A 14 -12.01 -35.92 -11.17
N SER A 15 -11.14 -35.95 -10.14
CA SER A 15 -11.00 -34.85 -9.19
C SER A 15 -10.37 -33.64 -9.90
N LEU A 16 -11.15 -32.59 -10.16
CA LEU A 16 -10.61 -31.27 -10.54
C LEU A 16 -9.94 -30.69 -9.27
N LEU A 17 -8.63 -30.68 -9.24
CA LEU A 17 -7.86 -29.86 -8.31
C LEU A 17 -7.97 -28.41 -8.80
N ALA A 18 -8.85 -27.61 -8.16
CA ALA A 18 -8.86 -26.16 -8.34
C ALA A 18 -7.59 -25.60 -7.70
N THR A 19 -6.56 -25.33 -8.49
CA THR A 19 -5.44 -24.50 -8.08
C THR A 19 -5.95 -23.07 -8.00
N SER A 20 -6.04 -22.53 -6.78
CA SER A 20 -6.26 -21.09 -6.56
C SER A 20 -5.06 -20.36 -7.13
N VAL A 21 -5.21 -19.75 -8.28
CA VAL A 21 -4.27 -18.74 -8.79
C VAL A 21 -4.54 -17.50 -7.95
N PHE A 22 -3.70 -17.27 -6.93
CA PHE A 22 -3.64 -15.97 -6.29
C PHE A 22 -3.05 -15.03 -7.35
N ALA A 23 -3.83 -14.07 -7.81
CA ALA A 23 -3.29 -12.99 -8.61
C ALA A 23 -2.42 -12.13 -7.68
N ASP A 24 -1.15 -11.96 -8.03
CA ASP A 24 -0.27 -11.02 -7.33
C ASP A 24 -0.90 -9.62 -7.44
N THR A 25 -1.12 -9.00 -6.28
CA THR A 25 -1.64 -7.63 -6.23
C THR A 25 -0.47 -6.66 -6.31
N GLU A 26 -0.52 -5.72 -7.24
CA GLU A 26 0.46 -4.65 -7.34
C GLU A 26 -0.09 -3.37 -6.70
N LEU A 27 0.71 -2.73 -5.85
CA LEU A 27 0.43 -1.42 -5.27
C LEU A 27 1.45 -0.40 -5.76
N THR A 28 0.99 0.69 -6.33
CA THR A 28 1.81 1.84 -6.70
C THR A 28 1.86 2.81 -5.53
N VAL A 29 3.02 2.94 -4.89
CA VAL A 29 3.22 3.75 -3.70
C VAL A 29 4.10 4.95 -4.02
N TYR A 30 3.53 6.16 -3.89
CA TYR A 30 4.24 7.41 -4.06
C TYR A 30 4.84 7.86 -2.73
N THR A 31 6.15 8.13 -2.70
CA THR A 31 6.87 8.31 -1.44
C THR A 31 8.03 9.31 -1.54
N ALA A 32 8.36 9.94 -0.41
CA ALA A 32 9.58 10.71 -0.22
C ALA A 32 10.52 10.08 0.84
N VAL A 33 10.20 8.89 1.33
CA VAL A 33 11.06 8.14 2.28
C VAL A 33 12.38 7.78 1.61
N GLU A 34 13.46 7.72 2.38
CA GLU A 34 14.79 7.39 1.89
C GLU A 34 14.85 5.96 1.31
N ALA A 35 15.58 5.81 0.20
CA ALA A 35 15.58 4.56 -0.58
C ALA A 35 16.04 3.34 0.23
N GLU A 36 17.02 3.51 1.11
CA GLU A 36 17.55 2.45 1.99
C GLU A 36 16.53 1.99 3.03
N ASP A 37 15.60 2.86 3.43
CA ASP A 37 14.53 2.50 4.37
C ASP A 37 13.40 1.75 3.69
N LEU A 38 13.08 2.09 2.43
CA LEU A 38 12.00 1.44 1.68
C LEU A 38 12.18 -0.08 1.59
N ALA A 39 13.40 -0.56 1.37
CA ALA A 39 13.68 -1.98 1.30
C ALA A 39 13.36 -2.71 2.62
N ARG A 40 13.67 -2.09 3.76
CA ARG A 40 13.37 -2.67 5.08
C ARG A 40 11.87 -2.70 5.37
N TYR A 41 11.16 -1.63 5.02
CA TYR A 41 9.71 -1.56 5.20
C TYR A 41 9.00 -2.56 4.30
N ALA A 42 9.38 -2.65 3.03
CA ALA A 42 8.82 -3.64 2.10
C ALA A 42 9.05 -5.07 2.59
N ALA A 43 10.28 -5.41 3.03
CA ALA A 43 10.58 -6.73 3.56
C ALA A 43 9.69 -7.08 4.77
N LYS A 44 9.48 -6.12 5.68
CA LYS A 44 8.62 -6.33 6.86
C LYS A 44 7.13 -6.48 6.49
N PHE A 45 6.66 -5.72 5.53
CA PHE A 45 5.30 -5.82 5.03
C PHE A 45 5.05 -7.18 4.36
N ASN A 46 5.99 -7.64 3.54
CA ASN A 46 5.88 -8.90 2.79
C ASN A 46 5.93 -10.15 3.67
N GLU A 47 6.38 -10.05 4.95
CA GLU A 47 6.27 -11.17 5.89
C GLU A 47 4.80 -11.57 6.12
N SER A 48 3.88 -10.63 6.07
CA SER A 48 2.44 -10.85 6.28
C SER A 48 1.61 -10.77 5.00
N HIS A 49 2.16 -10.17 3.95
CA HIS A 49 1.49 -9.97 2.65
C HIS A 49 2.43 -10.36 1.49
N PRO A 50 2.78 -11.66 1.38
CA PRO A 50 3.72 -12.13 0.36
C PRO A 50 3.16 -12.08 -1.07
N ASP A 51 1.85 -11.93 -1.23
CA ASP A 51 1.08 -11.81 -2.47
C ASP A 51 0.94 -10.37 -2.97
N ILE A 52 1.54 -9.40 -2.26
CA ILE A 52 1.51 -7.98 -2.65
C ILE A 52 2.89 -7.51 -3.07
N THR A 53 2.97 -7.02 -4.29
CA THR A 53 4.17 -6.37 -4.84
C THR A 53 4.02 -4.85 -4.72
N ILE A 54 5.03 -4.17 -4.18
CA ILE A 54 5.03 -2.71 -4.04
C ILE A 54 5.89 -2.09 -5.15
N ASN A 55 5.26 -1.26 -5.98
CA ASN A 55 5.92 -0.45 -7.01
C ASN A 55 6.17 0.96 -6.47
N TRP A 56 7.41 1.25 -6.15
CA TRP A 56 7.79 2.55 -5.58
C TRP A 56 7.97 3.63 -6.63
N VAL A 57 7.30 4.77 -6.46
CA VAL A 57 7.58 6.01 -7.18
C VAL A 57 8.14 7.01 -6.16
N ARG A 58 9.46 7.16 -6.14
CA ARG A 58 10.18 7.92 -5.13
C ARG A 58 10.81 9.19 -5.72
N ASP A 59 10.58 10.30 -5.04
CA ASP A 59 11.29 11.56 -5.23
C ASP A 59 11.14 12.45 -3.97
N SER A 60 11.63 13.69 -3.98
CA SER A 60 11.39 14.64 -2.90
C SER A 60 9.89 14.92 -2.72
N THR A 61 9.50 15.29 -1.48
CA THR A 61 8.11 15.64 -1.17
C THR A 61 7.50 16.60 -2.18
N GLY A 62 8.23 17.65 -2.57
CA GLY A 62 7.72 18.66 -3.50
C GLY A 62 7.43 18.09 -4.90
N ILE A 63 8.33 17.24 -5.42
CA ILE A 63 8.16 16.62 -6.75
C ILE A 63 7.00 15.62 -6.73
N ILE A 64 6.94 14.76 -5.70
CA ILE A 64 5.83 13.80 -5.56
C ILE A 64 4.50 14.54 -5.42
N THR A 65 4.44 15.62 -4.63
CA THR A 65 3.21 16.42 -4.49
C THR A 65 2.78 17.03 -5.83
N ALA A 66 3.71 17.61 -6.57
CA ALA A 66 3.42 18.17 -7.89
C ALA A 66 2.92 17.11 -8.89
N LYS A 67 3.52 15.92 -8.86
CA LYS A 67 3.10 14.79 -9.68
C LYS A 67 1.68 14.35 -9.33
N LEU A 68 1.36 14.16 -8.04
CA LEU A 68 0.01 13.81 -7.59
C LEU A 68 -1.02 14.84 -8.07
N LEU A 69 -0.74 16.14 -7.89
CA LEU A 69 -1.64 17.19 -8.35
C LEU A 69 -1.86 17.16 -9.87
N ALA A 70 -0.82 16.89 -10.65
CA ALA A 70 -0.93 16.76 -12.10
C ALA A 70 -1.79 15.56 -12.53
N GLU A 71 -1.80 14.51 -11.73
CA GLU A 71 -2.56 13.27 -11.95
C GLU A 71 -3.95 13.27 -11.29
N LYS A 72 -4.38 14.38 -10.69
CA LYS A 72 -5.65 14.48 -9.95
C LYS A 72 -6.87 13.91 -10.69
N ASN A 73 -6.95 14.12 -12.01
CA ASN A 73 -8.07 13.65 -12.82
C ASN A 73 -7.91 12.20 -13.32
N ASN A 74 -6.74 11.61 -13.12
CA ASN A 74 -6.44 10.22 -13.47
C ASN A 74 -5.37 9.69 -12.52
N PRO A 75 -5.69 9.46 -11.23
CA PRO A 75 -4.75 9.03 -10.21
C PRO A 75 -4.04 7.73 -10.60
N GLN A 76 -2.72 7.70 -10.37
CA GLN A 76 -1.87 6.54 -10.63
C GLN A 76 -1.37 5.90 -9.32
N ALA A 77 -1.39 6.65 -8.24
CA ALA A 77 -0.95 6.17 -6.94
C ALA A 77 -2.11 5.48 -6.20
N ASP A 78 -1.86 4.29 -5.69
CA ASP A 78 -2.77 3.60 -4.77
C ASP A 78 -2.54 4.08 -3.33
N VAL A 79 -1.29 4.40 -2.98
CA VAL A 79 -0.90 4.83 -1.64
C VAL A 79 0.06 6.02 -1.72
N VAL A 80 -0.17 7.00 -0.87
CA VAL A 80 0.77 8.09 -0.58
C VAL A 80 1.40 7.84 0.78
N TRP A 81 2.72 7.68 0.83
CA TRP A 81 3.41 7.29 2.05
C TRP A 81 4.68 8.09 2.29
N GLY A 82 4.84 8.62 3.52
CA GLY A 82 6.05 9.34 3.93
C GLY A 82 6.25 10.69 3.24
N LEU A 83 5.18 11.40 2.90
CA LEU A 83 5.25 12.81 2.53
C LEU A 83 5.15 13.70 3.76
N ALA A 84 5.71 14.92 3.68
CA ALA A 84 5.53 15.92 4.72
C ALA A 84 4.04 16.24 4.96
N GLY A 85 3.66 16.44 6.23
CA GLY A 85 2.28 16.72 6.62
C GLY A 85 1.66 17.91 5.89
N THR A 86 2.45 18.92 5.54
CA THR A 86 1.99 20.08 4.74
C THR A 86 1.49 19.67 3.34
N SER A 87 2.13 18.67 2.73
CA SER A 87 1.67 18.13 1.45
C SER A 87 0.40 17.31 1.61
N LEU A 88 0.28 16.54 2.69
CA LEU A 88 -0.96 15.78 2.98
C LEU A 88 -2.14 16.73 3.21
N LEU A 89 -1.93 17.84 3.91
CA LEU A 89 -2.95 18.87 4.08
C LEU A 89 -3.40 19.50 2.74
N LEU A 90 -2.47 19.75 1.82
CA LEU A 90 -2.78 20.23 0.48
C LEU A 90 -3.58 19.19 -0.30
N LEU A 91 -3.12 17.94 -0.34
CA LEU A 91 -3.82 16.86 -1.05
C LEU A 91 -5.23 16.62 -0.48
N LYS A 92 -5.39 16.72 0.85
CA LYS A 92 -6.70 16.70 1.50
C LYS A 92 -7.59 17.83 1.02
N SER A 93 -7.10 19.07 1.00
CA SER A 93 -7.88 20.23 0.54
C SER A 93 -8.32 20.14 -0.92
N GLU A 94 -7.57 19.39 -1.72
CA GLU A 94 -7.86 19.09 -3.10
C GLU A 94 -8.81 17.88 -3.30
N GLY A 95 -9.24 17.24 -2.19
CA GLY A 95 -10.12 16.07 -2.22
C GLY A 95 -9.46 14.82 -2.83
N MET A 96 -8.15 14.67 -2.65
CA MET A 96 -7.37 13.59 -3.28
C MET A 96 -7.04 12.44 -2.32
N LEU A 97 -7.42 12.54 -1.06
CA LEU A 97 -7.17 11.50 -0.06
C LEU A 97 -8.49 10.83 0.32
N GLU A 98 -8.52 9.51 0.29
CA GLU A 98 -9.62 8.70 0.79
C GLU A 98 -9.53 8.58 2.31
N PRO A 99 -10.56 8.99 3.06
CA PRO A 99 -10.54 8.87 4.53
C PRO A 99 -10.49 7.40 4.97
N TYR A 100 -9.51 7.06 5.80
CA TYR A 100 -9.31 5.72 6.30
C TYR A 100 -8.65 5.70 7.67
N ALA A 101 -9.22 4.96 8.62
CA ALA A 101 -8.66 4.77 9.95
C ALA A 101 -7.88 3.43 10.02
N PRO A 102 -6.55 3.45 9.93
CA PRO A 102 -5.76 2.24 10.06
C PRO A 102 -5.83 1.66 11.49
N ALA A 103 -5.66 0.35 11.60
CA ALA A 103 -5.60 -0.31 12.90
C ALA A 103 -4.47 0.27 13.76
N GLY A 104 -4.79 0.63 15.01
CA GLY A 104 -3.83 1.23 15.92
C GLY A 104 -3.76 2.77 15.86
N VAL A 105 -4.55 3.43 15.02
CA VAL A 105 -4.61 4.91 14.96
C VAL A 105 -4.96 5.53 16.31
N GLU A 106 -5.74 4.84 17.13
CA GLU A 106 -6.13 5.26 18.48
C GLU A 106 -4.95 5.33 19.47
N LYS A 107 -3.79 4.79 19.11
CA LYS A 107 -2.55 4.82 19.92
C LYS A 107 -1.67 6.03 19.60
N LEU A 108 -1.98 6.75 18.52
CA LEU A 108 -1.23 7.92 18.12
C LEU A 108 -1.68 9.15 18.90
N ASP A 109 -0.73 10.04 19.18
CA ASP A 109 -1.06 11.38 19.69
C ASP A 109 -1.88 12.13 18.62
N SER A 110 -2.93 12.82 19.03
CA SER A 110 -3.86 13.52 18.14
C SER A 110 -3.19 14.53 17.20
N LYS A 111 -2.01 15.05 17.56
CA LYS A 111 -1.23 15.94 16.68
C LYS A 111 -0.67 15.24 15.42
N PHE A 112 -0.62 13.90 15.43
CA PHE A 112 -0.16 13.07 14.30
C PHE A 112 -1.30 12.43 13.52
N VAL A 113 -2.54 12.85 13.77
CA VAL A 113 -3.72 12.32 13.11
C VAL A 113 -4.56 13.47 12.59
N ASP A 114 -5.13 13.30 11.42
CA ASP A 114 -6.13 14.25 10.89
C ASP A 114 -7.32 14.40 11.84
N GLY A 115 -7.88 15.61 11.92
CA GLY A 115 -8.99 15.89 12.81
C GLY A 115 -10.35 15.34 12.38
N ASP A 116 -10.46 14.82 11.16
CA ASP A 116 -11.71 14.22 10.67
C ASP A 116 -11.87 12.76 11.15
N ASN A 117 -13.09 12.23 11.06
CA ASN A 117 -13.38 10.85 11.42
C ASN A 117 -14.24 10.19 10.31
N PRO A 118 -13.68 9.20 9.56
CA PRO A 118 -12.29 8.72 9.64
C PRO A 118 -11.27 9.77 9.16
N PRO A 119 -9.99 9.68 9.62
CA PRO A 119 -8.95 10.61 9.22
C PRO A 119 -8.56 10.44 7.75
N ALA A 120 -8.24 11.53 7.07
CA ALA A 120 -7.74 11.48 5.69
C ALA A 120 -6.22 11.22 5.64
N TRP A 121 -5.50 11.41 6.74
CA TRP A 121 -4.08 11.09 6.86
C TRP A 121 -3.71 10.76 8.30
N VAL A 122 -2.62 10.00 8.46
CA VAL A 122 -1.99 9.69 9.75
C VAL A 122 -0.49 9.89 9.64
N GLY A 123 0.15 10.39 10.71
CA GLY A 123 1.60 10.50 10.82
C GLY A 123 2.23 9.13 11.08
N MET A 124 3.38 8.88 10.46
CA MET A 124 4.16 7.66 10.68
C MET A 124 5.47 7.92 11.45
N ASP A 125 6.01 9.12 11.31
CA ASP A 125 7.22 9.57 11.98
C ASP A 125 7.20 11.09 12.19
N ALA A 126 8.25 11.62 12.83
CA ALA A 126 8.49 13.04 12.96
C ALA A 126 9.98 13.34 12.70
N TRP A 127 10.24 14.23 11.76
CA TRP A 127 11.56 14.71 11.46
C TRP A 127 11.58 16.24 11.38
N VAL A 128 12.74 16.83 11.65
CA VAL A 128 12.93 18.28 11.64
C VAL A 128 14.15 18.67 10.85
N ALA A 129 14.07 19.78 10.13
CA ALA A 129 15.26 20.42 9.59
C ALA A 129 16.00 21.17 10.70
N ALA A 130 17.31 20.98 10.77
CA ALA A 130 18.15 21.66 11.72
C ALA A 130 19.40 22.22 11.02
N VAL A 131 19.93 23.33 11.56
CA VAL A 131 21.21 23.91 11.11
C VAL A 131 22.30 23.43 12.04
N CYS A 132 23.24 22.69 11.48
CA CYS A 132 24.46 22.32 12.19
C CYS A 132 25.60 23.30 11.81
N TYR A 133 26.32 23.83 12.80
CA TYR A 133 27.48 24.65 12.57
C TYR A 133 28.65 24.15 13.40
N ASN A 134 29.85 24.24 12.85
CA ASN A 134 31.08 23.85 13.54
C ASN A 134 31.45 24.93 14.59
N THR A 135 31.72 24.49 15.80
CA THR A 135 32.10 25.36 16.95
C THR A 135 33.59 25.33 17.28
N VAL A 136 34.40 24.60 16.49
CA VAL A 136 35.85 24.49 16.65
C VAL A 136 36.58 25.05 15.46
#